data_af79cfc3405deadb76e8fd658f9a3245
#
_entry.id   af79cfc3405deadb76e8fd658f9a3245
#
_cell.length_a   1.000
_cell.length_b   1.000
_cell.length_c   1.000
_cell.angle_alpha   90.00
_cell.angle_beta   90.00
_cell.angle_gamma   90.00
#
_symmetry.space_group_name_H-M   'P 1'
#
loop_
_entity.id
_entity.type
_entity.pdbx_description
1 polymer ?
#
loop_
_entity_poly.entity_id
_entity_poly.type
_entity_poly.pdbx_seq_one_letter_code
_entity_poly.pdbx_strand_id
1 'polypeptide(L)'
;CSSTAWCLWNHLSTFHLFCGLLGPEHSDFLGDIVSKHEWVCFPAGASTAVIGSQTNQEISLLGKAAFGSGARYGEWAGVAFMHEDDQAPSFSMVNLRQSGVDIDRNWFAMSLRASATDTVHYEGARIPASRRVEFPFMYRVTFRDPDRSMIAHRYREDWVGLSDMWLGAMAVGLTQAALDEVTEGIKGRIAIMGVKVAERPTVHVNLGQAQARINAARDTIFAAL
;
A
#
# COMPACT_ATOMS: atom_id res chain seq x y z
N CYS A 1 -2.60 8.68 13.86
CA CYS A 1 -3.77 8.80 12.99
C CYS A 1 -3.78 7.63 11.99
N SER A 2 -4.94 6.95 11.81
CA SER A 2 -5.09 5.78 10.94
C SER A 2 -4.76 6.07 9.48
N SER A 3 -5.16 7.23 8.97
CA SER A 3 -4.83 7.64 7.59
C SER A 3 -3.33 7.78 7.35
N THR A 4 -2.59 8.31 8.33
CA THR A 4 -1.12 8.43 8.26
C THR A 4 -0.46 7.05 8.25
N ALA A 5 -0.91 6.15 9.13
CA ALA A 5 -0.39 4.78 9.16
C ALA A 5 -0.66 4.04 7.84
N TRP A 6 -1.85 4.23 7.26
CA TRP A 6 -2.22 3.68 5.96
C TRP A 6 -1.31 4.18 4.83
N CYS A 7 -1.07 5.49 4.74
CA CYS A 7 -0.17 6.05 3.74
C CYS A 7 1.28 5.59 3.94
N LEU A 8 1.75 5.52 5.20
CA LEU A 8 3.09 5.04 5.51
C LEU A 8 3.27 3.57 5.11
N TRP A 9 2.30 2.72 5.43
CA TRP A 9 2.31 1.33 4.97
C TRP A 9 2.36 1.25 3.44
N ASN A 10 1.49 2.00 2.74
CA ASN A 10 1.46 2.00 1.28
C ASN A 10 2.80 2.44 0.68
N HIS A 11 3.40 3.51 1.22
CA HIS A 11 4.71 3.98 0.83
C HIS A 11 5.80 2.91 1.02
N LEU A 12 5.91 2.35 2.22
CA LEU A 12 6.97 1.38 2.54
C LEU A 12 6.81 0.08 1.74
N SER A 13 5.58 -0.43 1.63
CA SER A 13 5.32 -1.67 0.88
C SER A 13 5.57 -1.48 -0.63
N THR A 14 5.16 -0.36 -1.18
CA THR A 14 5.39 -0.03 -2.60
C THR A 14 6.87 0.14 -2.89
N PHE A 15 7.57 0.90 -2.05
CA PHE A 15 9.00 1.11 -2.24
C PHE A 15 9.78 -0.21 -2.11
N HIS A 16 9.44 -1.05 -1.14
CA HIS A 16 10.01 -2.38 -0.98
C HIS A 16 9.79 -3.25 -2.23
N LEU A 17 8.56 -3.26 -2.77
CA LEU A 17 8.24 -3.95 -4.02
C LEU A 17 9.19 -3.52 -5.15
N PHE A 18 9.32 -2.22 -5.36
CA PHE A 18 10.14 -1.70 -6.46
C PHE A 18 11.64 -1.87 -6.24
N CYS A 19 12.13 -1.89 -5.00
CA CYS A 19 13.50 -2.32 -4.71
C CYS A 19 13.77 -3.76 -5.18
N GLY A 20 12.79 -4.65 -4.98
CA GLY A 20 12.88 -6.03 -5.47
C GLY A 20 12.75 -6.15 -6.99
N LEU A 21 11.83 -5.41 -7.60
CA LEU A 21 11.53 -5.49 -9.03
C LEU A 21 12.61 -4.86 -9.90
N LEU A 22 13.06 -3.65 -9.55
CA LEU A 22 14.02 -2.89 -10.34
C LEU A 22 15.46 -3.39 -10.13
N GLY A 23 15.77 -3.89 -8.94
CA GLY A 23 17.07 -4.48 -8.66
C GLY A 23 18.23 -3.48 -8.53
N PRO A 24 19.46 -3.98 -8.39
CA PRO A 24 20.63 -3.16 -8.12
C PRO A 24 21.04 -2.26 -9.30
N GLU A 25 20.66 -2.59 -10.51
CA GLU A 25 20.90 -1.78 -11.72
C GLU A 25 20.20 -0.43 -11.69
N HIS A 26 19.18 -0.27 -10.82
CA HIS A 26 18.47 0.98 -10.60
C HIS A 26 18.73 1.58 -9.21
N SER A 27 19.80 1.17 -8.53
CA SER A 27 20.14 1.62 -7.17
C SER A 27 20.27 3.14 -7.06
N ASP A 28 20.82 3.82 -8.06
CA ASP A 28 20.96 5.28 -8.05
C ASP A 28 19.60 5.97 -8.06
N PHE A 29 18.69 5.51 -8.91
CA PHE A 29 17.32 6.01 -8.97
C PHE A 29 16.58 5.80 -7.65
N LEU A 30 16.66 4.60 -7.07
CA LEU A 30 16.01 4.28 -5.80
C LEU A 30 16.66 5.03 -4.63
N GLY A 31 17.99 5.19 -4.65
CA GLY A 31 18.75 5.97 -3.69
C GLY A 31 18.38 7.45 -3.71
N ASP A 32 18.13 8.00 -4.89
CA ASP A 32 17.66 9.38 -5.06
C ASP A 32 16.31 9.62 -4.37
N ILE A 33 15.35 8.71 -4.52
CA ILE A 33 14.04 8.79 -3.84
C ILE A 33 14.24 8.85 -2.32
N VAL A 34 15.10 8.00 -1.78
CA VAL A 34 15.39 7.97 -0.34
C VAL A 34 16.08 9.26 0.12
N SER A 35 17.11 9.70 -0.60
CA SER A 35 17.93 10.88 -0.23
C SER A 35 17.13 12.17 -0.25
N LYS A 36 16.14 12.26 -1.14
CA LYS A 36 15.24 13.40 -1.28
C LYS A 36 14.02 13.30 -0.38
N HIS A 37 13.86 12.22 0.38
CA HIS A 37 12.68 11.94 1.20
C HIS A 37 11.37 11.96 0.41
N GLU A 38 11.42 11.52 -0.84
CA GLU A 38 10.28 11.50 -1.74
C GLU A 38 9.31 10.39 -1.38
N TRP A 39 8.04 10.66 -1.51
CA TRP A 39 6.96 9.75 -1.12
C TRP A 39 6.48 8.93 -2.32
N VAL A 40 6.26 7.65 -2.10
CA VAL A 40 5.78 6.70 -3.13
C VAL A 40 4.40 6.20 -2.77
N CYS A 41 3.48 6.18 -3.72
CA CYS A 41 2.18 5.54 -3.59
C CYS A 41 1.99 4.44 -4.64
N PHE A 42 0.94 3.63 -4.49
CA PHE A 42 0.59 2.61 -5.47
C PHE A 42 -0.92 2.64 -5.76
N PRO A 43 -1.34 3.32 -6.81
CA PRO A 43 -2.69 3.20 -7.33
C PRO A 43 -2.91 1.79 -7.87
N ALA A 44 -3.54 0.92 -7.05
CA ALA A 44 -3.66 -0.50 -7.32
C ALA A 44 -4.99 -0.89 -7.99
N GLY A 45 -5.86 0.09 -8.27
CA GLY A 45 -7.15 -0.17 -8.91
C GLY A 45 -6.99 -0.57 -10.36
N ALA A 46 -7.43 -1.76 -10.71
CA ALA A 46 -7.56 -2.29 -12.07
C ALA A 46 -6.33 -2.01 -12.98
N SER A 47 -5.30 -2.85 -12.85
CA SER A 47 -4.08 -2.77 -13.66
C SER A 47 -4.31 -2.73 -15.17
N THR A 48 -5.46 -3.25 -15.63
CA THR A 48 -5.86 -3.25 -17.04
C THR A 48 -6.44 -1.91 -17.52
N ALA A 49 -6.68 -0.96 -16.63
CA ALA A 49 -7.18 0.37 -17.00
C ALA A 49 -6.08 1.34 -17.46
N VAL A 50 -4.81 0.94 -17.36
CA VAL A 50 -3.66 1.70 -17.85
C VAL A 50 -2.98 0.89 -18.94
N ILE A 51 -2.72 1.54 -20.08
CA ILE A 51 -2.01 0.98 -21.24
C ILE A 51 -0.68 1.70 -21.36
N GLY A 52 0.38 0.98 -21.67
CA GLY A 52 1.70 1.52 -21.94
C GLY A 52 2.12 1.23 -23.38
N SER A 53 2.32 2.28 -24.17
CA SER A 53 2.80 2.19 -25.55
C SER A 53 4.26 2.61 -25.65
N GLN A 54 5.13 1.71 -26.10
CA GLN A 54 6.55 1.98 -26.18
C GLN A 54 6.95 2.67 -27.48
N THR A 55 7.72 3.72 -27.36
CA THR A 55 8.37 4.39 -28.49
C THR A 55 9.83 4.64 -28.14
N ASN A 56 10.74 3.96 -28.82
CA ASN A 56 12.18 4.00 -28.55
C ASN A 56 12.51 3.57 -27.09
N GLN A 57 13.06 4.50 -26.31
CA GLN A 57 13.50 4.26 -24.92
C GLN A 57 12.48 4.70 -23.87
N GLU A 58 11.29 5.11 -24.28
CA GLU A 58 10.23 5.58 -23.38
C GLU A 58 8.94 4.80 -23.60
N ILE A 59 8.18 4.66 -22.53
CA ILE A 59 6.81 4.15 -22.55
C ILE A 59 5.88 5.30 -22.17
N SER A 60 4.90 5.56 -23.01
CA SER A 60 3.83 6.50 -22.77
C SER A 60 2.64 5.80 -22.12
N LEU A 61 2.16 6.31 -21.00
CA LEU A 61 1.04 5.76 -20.26
C LEU A 61 -0.26 6.47 -20.61
N LEU A 62 -1.33 5.71 -20.84
CA LEU A 62 -2.69 6.19 -21.08
C LEU A 62 -3.68 5.43 -20.19
N GLY A 63 -4.58 6.15 -19.53
CA GLY A 63 -5.65 5.56 -18.71
C GLY A 63 -5.69 6.11 -17.30
N LYS A 64 -6.26 5.34 -16.39
CA LYS A 64 -6.40 5.74 -15.00
C LYS A 64 -6.22 4.58 -14.04
N ALA A 65 -5.71 4.89 -12.85
CA ALA A 65 -5.58 3.96 -11.75
C ALA A 65 -6.19 4.55 -10.48
N ALA A 66 -7.15 3.86 -9.89
CA ALA A 66 -7.81 4.27 -8.67
C ALA A 66 -7.06 3.78 -7.41
N PHE A 67 -7.49 4.27 -6.26
CA PHE A 67 -6.99 3.88 -4.95
C PHE A 67 -5.52 4.23 -4.70
N GLY A 68 -5.05 5.36 -5.23
CA GLY A 68 -3.72 5.89 -4.99
C GLY A 68 -3.59 6.51 -3.60
N SER A 69 -3.44 5.70 -2.55
CA SER A 69 -3.30 6.20 -1.19
C SER A 69 -2.07 7.07 -1.02
N GLY A 70 -2.29 8.35 -0.71
CA GLY A 70 -1.23 9.35 -0.62
C GLY A 70 -0.83 10.00 -1.96
N ALA A 71 -1.46 9.66 -3.08
CA ALA A 71 -1.09 10.18 -4.40
C ALA A 71 -1.06 11.72 -4.47
N ARG A 72 -1.97 12.39 -3.76
CA ARG A 72 -2.02 13.86 -3.68
C ARG A 72 -0.73 14.48 -3.16
N TYR A 73 -0.02 13.77 -2.30
CA TYR A 73 1.15 14.24 -1.57
C TYR A 73 2.45 13.60 -2.07
N GLY A 74 2.35 12.47 -2.80
CA GLY A 74 3.49 11.72 -3.29
C GLY A 74 4.18 12.36 -4.48
N GLU A 75 5.44 12.07 -4.67
CA GLU A 75 6.24 12.41 -5.84
C GLU A 75 6.24 11.28 -6.87
N TRP A 76 6.10 10.04 -6.40
CA TRP A 76 6.15 8.85 -7.24
C TRP A 76 4.94 7.94 -7.03
N ALA A 77 4.55 7.28 -8.09
CA ALA A 77 3.62 6.17 -8.02
C ALA A 77 4.20 4.91 -8.65
N GLY A 78 4.01 3.78 -8.00
CA GLY A 78 4.04 2.51 -8.69
C GLY A 78 2.86 2.44 -9.65
N VAL A 79 3.09 2.04 -10.87
CA VAL A 79 2.05 1.88 -11.89
C VAL A 79 2.06 0.46 -12.45
N ALA A 80 0.87 -0.14 -12.45
CA ALA A 80 0.60 -1.38 -13.17
C ALA A 80 -0.11 -1.05 -14.47
N PHE A 81 0.34 -1.61 -15.59
CA PHE A 81 -0.21 -1.36 -16.91
C PHE A 81 -0.09 -2.58 -17.82
N MET A 82 -0.93 -2.63 -18.84
CA MET A 82 -0.77 -3.57 -19.93
C MET A 82 0.13 -2.94 -21.00
N HIS A 83 1.21 -3.61 -21.35
CA HIS A 83 2.08 -3.16 -22.43
C HIS A 83 1.43 -3.52 -23.78
N GLU A 84 1.32 -2.53 -24.66
CA GLU A 84 0.52 -2.65 -25.88
C GLU A 84 1.08 -3.67 -26.86
N ASP A 85 2.41 -3.72 -27.05
CA ASP A 85 3.05 -4.55 -28.07
C ASP A 85 2.98 -6.05 -27.75
N ASP A 86 3.21 -6.43 -26.50
CA ASP A 86 3.30 -7.84 -26.08
C ASP A 86 2.14 -8.28 -25.16
N GLN A 87 1.22 -7.38 -24.85
CA GLN A 87 0.08 -7.60 -23.95
C GLN A 87 0.49 -8.17 -22.58
N ALA A 88 1.73 -7.89 -22.16
CA ALA A 88 2.24 -8.36 -20.88
C ALA A 88 1.87 -7.39 -19.75
N PRO A 89 1.33 -7.90 -18.62
CA PRO A 89 1.20 -7.12 -17.41
C PRO A 89 2.57 -6.61 -16.95
N SER A 90 2.67 -5.32 -16.78
CA SER A 90 3.94 -4.65 -16.53
C SER A 90 3.83 -3.69 -15.36
N PHE A 91 4.96 -3.46 -14.70
CA PHE A 91 5.11 -2.52 -13.61
C PHE A 91 6.23 -1.53 -13.90
N SER A 92 6.08 -0.32 -13.39
CA SER A 92 7.13 0.69 -13.35
C SER A 92 6.84 1.72 -12.27
N MET A 93 7.73 2.68 -12.12
CA MET A 93 7.52 3.87 -11.29
C MET A 93 7.40 5.11 -12.18
N VAL A 94 6.37 5.90 -11.93
CA VAL A 94 6.06 7.12 -12.65
C VAL A 94 6.14 8.32 -11.72
N ASN A 95 6.75 9.42 -12.19
CA ASN A 95 6.77 10.67 -11.43
C ASN A 95 5.39 11.34 -11.51
N LEU A 96 4.78 11.59 -10.36
CA LEU A 96 3.44 12.22 -10.29
C LEU A 96 3.44 13.73 -10.58
N ARG A 97 4.63 14.35 -10.67
CA ARG A 97 4.79 15.80 -10.91
C ARG A 97 5.14 16.11 -12.37
N GLN A 98 5.21 15.11 -13.24
CA GLN A 98 5.48 15.32 -14.65
C GLN A 98 4.21 15.72 -15.44
N SER A 99 4.40 16.21 -16.64
CA SER A 99 3.31 16.42 -17.59
C SER A 99 2.64 15.10 -17.97
N GLY A 100 1.35 15.11 -18.24
CA GLY A 100 0.56 13.91 -18.55
C GLY A 100 0.15 13.09 -17.34
N VAL A 101 0.34 13.62 -16.12
CA VAL A 101 -0.24 13.05 -14.88
C VAL A 101 -1.19 14.07 -14.27
N ASP A 102 -2.40 13.64 -13.97
CA ASP A 102 -3.37 14.39 -13.18
C ASP A 102 -3.91 13.55 -12.02
N ILE A 103 -4.23 14.22 -10.91
CA ILE A 103 -4.75 13.56 -9.70
C ILE A 103 -6.14 14.09 -9.42
N ASP A 104 -7.13 13.26 -9.72
CA ASP A 104 -8.53 13.55 -9.43
C ASP A 104 -8.80 13.33 -7.93
N ARG A 105 -9.05 14.45 -7.22
CA ARG A 105 -9.28 14.49 -5.77
C ARG A 105 -10.67 13.98 -5.41
N ASN A 106 -10.91 12.70 -5.62
CA ASN A 106 -12.22 12.05 -5.53
C ASN A 106 -12.38 11.10 -4.32
N TRP A 107 -11.48 11.18 -3.33
CA TRP A 107 -11.58 10.38 -2.13
C TRP A 107 -12.49 11.01 -1.08
N PHE A 108 -13.75 10.55 -1.01
CA PHE A 108 -14.80 11.02 -0.08
C PHE A 108 -15.30 9.90 0.85
N ALA A 109 -14.39 9.03 1.29
CA ALA A 109 -14.73 7.90 2.15
C ALA A 109 -15.17 8.32 3.55
N MET A 110 -15.95 7.49 4.21
CA MET A 110 -16.36 7.67 5.60
C MET A 110 -15.18 7.52 6.58
N SER A 111 -14.25 6.61 6.29
CA SER A 111 -13.03 6.36 7.07
C SER A 111 -11.77 6.61 6.25
N LEU A 112 -10.62 6.70 6.90
CA LEU A 112 -9.33 6.97 6.24
C LEU A 112 -9.36 8.23 5.32
N ARG A 113 -10.12 9.23 5.68
CA ARG A 113 -10.37 10.41 4.83
C ARG A 113 -9.09 11.15 4.46
N ALA A 114 -8.15 11.27 5.41
CA ALA A 114 -6.88 11.96 5.18
C ALA A 114 -5.84 11.11 4.44
N SER A 115 -6.17 9.87 4.02
CA SER A 115 -5.27 9.08 3.19
C SER A 115 -5.19 9.58 1.75
N ALA A 116 -6.13 10.45 1.34
CA ALA A 116 -6.17 11.00 -0.02
C ALA A 116 -5.96 9.89 -1.08
N THR A 117 -6.80 8.85 -0.97
CA THR A 117 -6.74 7.66 -1.84
C THR A 117 -7.39 7.98 -3.19
N ASP A 118 -6.81 8.92 -3.87
CA ASP A 118 -7.34 9.53 -5.08
C ASP A 118 -7.10 8.67 -6.33
N THR A 119 -7.73 9.05 -7.45
CA THR A 119 -7.50 8.44 -8.76
C THR A 119 -6.41 9.20 -9.50
N VAL A 120 -5.45 8.48 -10.06
CA VAL A 120 -4.40 9.03 -10.91
C VAL A 120 -4.75 8.78 -12.37
N HIS A 121 -4.74 9.83 -13.17
CA HIS A 121 -4.94 9.80 -14.61
C HIS A 121 -3.61 9.96 -15.33
N TYR A 122 -3.43 9.19 -16.37
CA TYR A 122 -2.26 9.22 -17.23
C TYR A 122 -2.70 9.57 -18.65
N GLU A 123 -2.20 10.69 -19.17
CA GLU A 123 -2.46 11.18 -20.51
C GLU A 123 -1.14 11.50 -21.21
N GLY A 124 -0.38 10.46 -21.54
CA GLY A 124 0.94 10.58 -22.15
C GLY A 124 2.07 10.77 -21.11
N ALA A 125 1.85 10.41 -19.87
CA ALA A 125 2.91 10.34 -18.86
C ALA A 125 4.00 9.37 -19.31
N ARG A 126 5.28 9.72 -19.12
CA ARG A 126 6.41 8.98 -19.68
C ARG A 126 7.22 8.29 -18.58
N ILE A 127 7.62 7.07 -18.87
CA ILE A 127 8.56 6.30 -18.07
C ILE A 127 9.66 5.74 -18.97
N PRO A 128 10.92 5.65 -18.50
CA PRO A 128 11.97 4.98 -19.25
C PRO A 128 11.63 3.50 -19.45
N ALA A 129 11.80 3.01 -20.68
CA ALA A 129 11.54 1.59 -20.98
C ALA A 129 12.46 0.64 -20.16
N SER A 130 13.66 1.09 -19.79
CA SER A 130 14.58 0.35 -18.93
C SER A 130 14.06 0.10 -17.51
N ARG A 131 13.04 0.84 -17.06
CA ARG A 131 12.38 0.64 -15.77
C ARG A 131 11.08 -0.16 -15.85
N ARG A 132 10.74 -0.70 -17.03
CA ARG A 132 9.65 -1.65 -17.16
C ARG A 132 10.05 -3.00 -16.59
N VAL A 133 9.20 -3.55 -15.74
CA VAL A 133 9.34 -4.91 -15.22
C VAL A 133 8.07 -5.68 -15.57
N GLU A 134 8.22 -6.83 -16.21
CA GLU A 134 7.12 -7.77 -16.39
C GLU A 134 6.80 -8.45 -15.05
N PHE A 135 5.53 -8.50 -14.72
CA PHE A 135 5.10 -9.13 -13.49
C PHE A 135 4.20 -10.33 -13.82
N PRO A 136 4.62 -11.57 -13.54
CA PRO A 136 3.81 -12.74 -13.75
C PRO A 136 2.72 -12.84 -12.67
N PHE A 137 1.66 -12.06 -12.81
CA PHE A 137 0.52 -11.99 -11.88
C PHE A 137 -0.09 -13.36 -11.54
N MET A 138 0.01 -14.29 -12.50
CA MET A 138 -0.62 -15.60 -12.39
C MET A 138 0.02 -16.52 -11.35
N TYR A 139 1.22 -16.22 -10.86
CA TYR A 139 2.01 -17.20 -10.16
C TYR A 139 2.40 -16.80 -8.76
N ARG A 140 1.86 -15.89 -8.05
CA ARG A 140 2.37 -15.56 -6.69
C ARG A 140 3.88 -15.85 -6.57
N VAL A 141 4.59 -15.54 -7.65
CA VAL A 141 5.98 -15.91 -7.76
C VAL A 141 6.71 -15.10 -6.72
N THR A 142 7.20 -15.81 -5.78
CA THR A 142 8.29 -15.34 -4.96
C THR A 142 9.28 -14.68 -5.90
N PHE A 143 9.73 -13.49 -5.61
CA PHE A 143 10.86 -12.83 -6.27
C PHE A 143 12.16 -13.63 -6.10
N ARG A 144 12.04 -14.94 -6.02
CA ARG A 144 13.11 -15.93 -5.93
C ARG A 144 13.60 -16.30 -7.32
N ASP A 145 13.95 -15.31 -8.09
CA ASP A 145 14.75 -15.54 -9.27
C ASP A 145 16.17 -15.90 -8.80
N PRO A 146 16.68 -17.11 -9.09
CA PRO A 146 18.04 -17.51 -8.73
C PRO A 146 19.08 -16.57 -9.33
N ASP A 147 18.82 -15.93 -10.46
CA ASP A 147 19.71 -14.96 -11.10
C ASP A 147 19.78 -13.62 -10.34
N ARG A 148 18.88 -13.42 -9.37
CA ARG A 148 18.88 -12.24 -8.49
C ARG A 148 19.67 -12.44 -7.19
N SER A 149 20.67 -13.25 -7.21
CA SER A 149 21.53 -13.53 -6.03
C SER A 149 22.21 -12.28 -5.44
N MET A 150 22.37 -11.25 -6.24
CA MET A 150 22.97 -9.96 -5.82
C MET A 150 22.00 -9.04 -5.05
N ILE A 151 20.69 -9.33 -5.05
CA ILE A 151 19.70 -8.54 -4.31
C ILE A 151 19.75 -8.94 -2.84
N ALA A 152 19.70 -7.96 -1.93
CA ALA A 152 19.64 -8.22 -0.50
C ALA A 152 18.45 -9.15 -0.15
N HIS A 153 18.68 -10.07 0.79
CA HIS A 153 17.75 -11.16 1.13
C HIS A 153 16.31 -10.67 1.32
N ARG A 154 16.11 -9.54 2.04
CA ARG A 154 14.79 -8.97 2.31
C ARG A 154 13.98 -8.64 1.05
N TYR A 155 14.61 -8.34 -0.07
CA TYR A 155 13.93 -8.00 -1.33
C TYR A 155 13.70 -9.22 -2.23
N ARG A 156 14.10 -10.41 -1.77
CA ARG A 156 13.82 -11.70 -2.43
C ARG A 156 12.64 -12.45 -1.83
N GLU A 157 12.06 -11.90 -0.78
CA GLU A 157 10.89 -12.49 -0.13
C GLU A 157 9.62 -12.31 -0.96
N ASP A 158 8.62 -13.14 -0.70
CA ASP A 158 7.30 -13.00 -1.30
C ASP A 158 6.63 -11.71 -0.82
N TRP A 159 6.67 -10.70 -1.67
CA TRP A 159 6.05 -9.40 -1.37
C TRP A 159 4.56 -9.51 -1.09
N VAL A 160 3.81 -10.42 -1.74
CA VAL A 160 2.37 -10.58 -1.53
C VAL A 160 2.10 -11.04 -0.11
N GLY A 161 2.76 -12.12 0.32
CA GLY A 161 2.64 -12.62 1.69
C GLY A 161 3.10 -11.59 2.73
N LEU A 162 4.20 -10.90 2.47
CA LEU A 162 4.72 -9.85 3.34
C LEU A 162 3.75 -8.65 3.42
N SER A 163 3.16 -8.24 2.30
CA SER A 163 2.17 -7.16 2.24
C SER A 163 0.89 -7.52 3.00
N ASP A 164 0.44 -8.78 2.92
CA ASP A 164 -0.71 -9.26 3.67
C ASP A 164 -0.45 -9.25 5.19
N MET A 165 0.75 -9.63 5.63
CA MET A 165 1.15 -9.53 7.04
C MET A 165 1.18 -8.09 7.54
N TRP A 166 1.73 -7.16 6.75
CA TRP A 166 1.74 -5.74 7.10
C TRP A 166 0.32 -5.16 7.19
N LEU A 167 -0.56 -5.55 6.26
CA LEU A 167 -1.97 -5.16 6.28
C LEU A 167 -2.67 -5.73 7.53
N GLY A 168 -2.39 -6.97 7.87
CA GLY A 168 -2.86 -7.62 9.10
C GLY A 168 -2.39 -6.88 10.35
N ALA A 169 -1.12 -6.49 10.41
CA ALA A 169 -0.56 -5.71 11.53
C ALA A 169 -1.26 -4.36 11.71
N MET A 170 -1.58 -3.68 10.61
CA MET A 170 -2.37 -2.45 10.65
C MET A 170 -3.78 -2.68 11.17
N ALA A 171 -4.46 -3.75 10.73
CA ALA A 171 -5.79 -4.09 11.19
C ALA A 171 -5.81 -4.38 12.70
N VAL A 172 -4.79 -5.08 13.22
CA VAL A 172 -4.59 -5.32 14.65
C VAL A 172 -4.43 -3.99 15.40
N GLY A 173 -3.58 -3.09 14.91
CA GLY A 173 -3.35 -1.78 15.54
C GLY A 173 -4.62 -0.91 15.57
N LEU A 174 -5.38 -0.89 14.48
CA LEU A 174 -6.66 -0.15 14.41
C LEU A 174 -7.71 -0.74 15.36
N THR A 175 -7.79 -2.06 15.45
CA THR A 175 -8.74 -2.74 16.34
C THR A 175 -8.38 -2.50 17.81
N GLN A 176 -7.09 -2.51 18.16
CA GLN A 176 -6.64 -2.16 19.51
C GLN A 176 -7.01 -0.73 19.86
N ALA A 177 -6.73 0.24 18.99
CA ALA A 177 -7.09 1.63 19.22
C ALA A 177 -8.60 1.83 19.42
N ALA A 178 -9.42 1.13 18.64
CA ALA A 178 -10.88 1.17 18.81
C ALA A 178 -11.32 0.57 20.16
N LEU A 179 -10.69 -0.53 20.59
CA LEU A 179 -10.99 -1.16 21.88
C LEU A 179 -10.59 -0.24 23.04
N ASP A 180 -9.44 0.42 22.94
CA ASP A 180 -8.96 1.36 23.97
C ASP A 180 -9.93 2.56 24.11
N GLU A 181 -10.37 3.14 22.98
CA GLU A 181 -11.32 4.25 22.97
C GLU A 181 -12.68 3.85 23.54
N VAL A 182 -13.21 2.68 23.15
CA VAL A 182 -14.46 2.14 23.71
C VAL A 182 -14.32 1.88 25.20
N THR A 183 -13.21 1.31 25.64
CA THR A 183 -12.94 1.01 27.04
C THR A 183 -12.91 2.30 27.88
N GLU A 184 -12.26 3.33 27.39
CA GLU A 184 -12.24 4.63 28.05
C GLU A 184 -13.62 5.28 28.09
N GLY A 185 -14.33 5.27 26.95
CA GLY A 185 -15.68 5.84 26.83
C GLY A 185 -16.72 5.17 27.74
N ILE A 186 -16.54 3.91 28.10
CA ILE A 186 -17.45 3.16 28.97
C ILE A 186 -17.29 3.56 30.45
N LYS A 187 -16.11 3.97 30.89
CA LYS A 187 -15.81 4.23 32.31
C LYS A 187 -16.77 5.24 32.97
N GLY A 188 -17.11 6.30 32.25
CA GLY A 188 -18.03 7.33 32.74
C GLY A 188 -19.48 7.17 32.29
N ARG A 189 -19.80 6.15 31.49
CA ARG A 189 -21.11 6.02 30.87
C ARG A 189 -22.17 5.46 31.82
N ILE A 190 -23.25 6.21 31.96
CA ILE A 190 -24.44 5.81 32.72
C ILE A 190 -25.52 5.36 31.71
N ALA A 191 -26.06 4.17 31.91
CA ALA A 191 -27.19 3.65 31.15
C ALA A 191 -28.53 4.17 31.69
N ILE A 192 -29.59 3.93 30.96
CA ILE A 192 -30.98 4.19 31.42
C ILE A 192 -31.14 3.59 32.81
N MET A 193 -31.82 4.28 33.70
CA MET A 193 -32.06 3.93 35.10
C MET A 193 -30.81 4.04 36.03
N GLY A 194 -29.81 4.81 35.64
CA GLY A 194 -28.68 5.17 36.51
C GLY A 194 -27.62 4.07 36.71
N VAL A 195 -27.69 2.97 35.96
CA VAL A 195 -26.68 1.90 36.08
C VAL A 195 -25.41 2.27 35.32
N LYS A 196 -24.28 2.18 35.99
CA LYS A 196 -22.98 2.36 35.29
C LYS A 196 -22.70 1.23 34.35
N VAL A 197 -22.40 1.57 33.09
CA VAL A 197 -22.13 0.59 32.03
C VAL A 197 -20.88 -0.25 32.35
N ALA A 198 -19.87 0.39 32.94
CA ALA A 198 -18.64 -0.27 33.36
C ALA A 198 -18.82 -1.34 34.45
N GLU A 199 -19.92 -1.35 35.17
CA GLU A 199 -20.21 -2.34 36.24
C GLU A 199 -20.94 -3.58 35.71
N ARG A 200 -21.27 -3.64 34.41
CA ARG A 200 -22.02 -4.77 33.85
C ARG A 200 -21.08 -5.93 33.51
N PRO A 201 -21.31 -7.15 34.02
CA PRO A 201 -20.46 -8.32 33.73
C PRO A 201 -20.35 -8.63 32.24
N THR A 202 -21.42 -8.45 31.46
CA THR A 202 -21.43 -8.67 30.02
C THR A 202 -20.47 -7.73 29.26
N VAL A 203 -20.26 -6.51 29.75
CA VAL A 203 -19.31 -5.55 29.19
C VAL A 203 -17.90 -6.05 29.42
N HIS A 204 -17.57 -6.50 30.63
CA HIS A 204 -16.27 -7.07 30.97
C HIS A 204 -15.94 -8.30 30.11
N VAL A 205 -16.92 -9.20 29.95
CA VAL A 205 -16.72 -10.40 29.10
C VAL A 205 -16.46 -10.00 27.66
N ASN A 206 -17.23 -9.07 27.09
CA ASN A 206 -17.04 -8.64 25.71
C ASN A 206 -15.70 -7.95 25.48
N LEU A 207 -15.27 -7.06 26.39
CA LEU A 207 -13.96 -6.40 26.31
C LEU A 207 -12.82 -7.40 26.44
N GLY A 208 -12.93 -8.35 27.39
CA GLY A 208 -11.93 -9.41 27.57
C GLY A 208 -11.82 -10.31 26.35
N GLN A 209 -12.93 -10.71 25.75
CA GLN A 209 -12.95 -11.50 24.51
C GLN A 209 -12.35 -10.75 23.34
N ALA A 210 -12.66 -9.45 23.20
CA ALA A 210 -12.11 -8.61 22.16
C ALA A 210 -10.57 -8.51 22.31
N GLN A 211 -10.09 -8.22 23.52
CA GLN A 211 -8.65 -8.16 23.80
C GLN A 211 -7.95 -9.49 23.54
N ALA A 212 -8.54 -10.61 23.94
CA ALA A 212 -7.95 -11.94 23.70
C ALA A 212 -7.80 -12.23 22.19
N ARG A 213 -8.82 -11.85 21.37
CA ARG A 213 -8.73 -12.01 19.90
C ARG A 213 -7.68 -11.12 19.29
N ILE A 214 -7.53 -9.88 19.75
CA ILE A 214 -6.51 -8.95 19.28
C ILE A 214 -5.10 -9.50 19.61
N ASN A 215 -4.91 -10.00 20.82
CA ASN A 215 -3.64 -10.60 21.23
C ASN A 215 -3.30 -11.83 20.39
N ALA A 216 -4.25 -12.74 20.18
CA ALA A 216 -4.05 -13.91 19.33
C ALA A 216 -3.66 -13.54 17.89
N ALA A 217 -4.35 -12.56 17.29
CA ALA A 217 -4.01 -12.06 15.96
C ALA A 217 -2.61 -11.44 15.90
N ARG A 218 -2.24 -10.64 16.91
CA ARG A 218 -0.89 -10.05 17.04
C ARG A 218 0.17 -11.13 17.14
N ASP A 219 -0.02 -12.10 18.01
CA ASP A 219 0.93 -13.19 18.24
C ASP A 219 1.10 -14.05 16.98
N THR A 220 0.01 -14.27 16.22
CA THR A 220 0.08 -14.99 14.94
C THR A 220 0.94 -14.23 13.92
N ILE A 221 0.81 -12.92 13.82
CA ILE A 221 1.62 -12.10 12.90
C ILE A 221 3.10 -12.16 13.31
N PHE A 222 3.40 -11.98 14.60
CA PHE A 222 4.78 -12.05 15.08
C PHE A 222 5.42 -13.44 14.94
N ALA A 223 4.63 -14.50 15.03
CA ALA A 223 5.13 -15.87 14.82
C ALA A 223 5.39 -16.20 13.34
N ALA A 224 4.82 -15.40 12.41
CA ALA A 224 5.00 -15.57 10.98
C ALA A 224 6.17 -14.75 10.40
N LEU A 225 6.73 -13.83 11.18
CA LEU A 225 7.89 -13.00 10.82
C LEU A 225 9.21 -13.71 11.19
#